data_c954074f625126ac80d6a100502c1a13
#
_entry.id   c954074f625126ac80d6a100502c1a13
#
_cell.length_a   1.000
_cell.length_b   1.000
_cell.length_c   1.000
_cell.angle_alpha   90.00
_cell.angle_beta   90.00
_cell.angle_gamma   90.00
#
_symmetry.space_group_name_H-M   'P 1'
#
loop_
_entity.id
_entity.type
_entity.pdbx_description
1 polymer ?
#
loop_
_entity_poly.entity_id
_entity_poly.type
_entity_poly.pdbx_seq_one_letter_code
_entity_poly.pdbx_strand_id
1 'polypeptide(L)'
;MLWAQAREGDGAAFGILFERHAGRIYNYCFRRTADWALAEDLTSATFLLAWRSRRRESLRAESALPLLYGIATNVLRNQRRSLRRSREAFARLPLARTEESDFAEETATRLDDQVAMRHLLQLLSRLPRREQEVLALCDWSGLSYEGAAVALGIPIGTVRSRLARGRRRLRELSSASGPEEDANVVPVPIEVNEQ
;
A
#
# COMPACT_ATOMS: atom_id res chain seq x y z
N MET A 1 12.75 20.46 5.27
CA MET A 1 13.81 21.00 4.39
C MET A 1 13.92 20.25 3.08
N LEU A 2 14.20 18.95 3.02
CA LEU A 2 14.43 18.20 1.76
C LEU A 2 13.33 18.34 0.71
N TRP A 3 12.04 18.27 1.10
CA TRP A 3 10.96 18.44 0.14
C TRP A 3 10.90 19.84 -0.49
N ALA A 4 11.23 20.87 0.27
CA ALA A 4 11.29 22.24 -0.27
C ALA A 4 12.38 22.38 -1.33
N GLN A 5 13.57 21.84 -1.08
CA GLN A 5 14.68 21.80 -2.03
C GLN A 5 14.30 21.00 -3.29
N ALA A 6 13.69 19.81 -3.12
CA ALA A 6 13.21 19.01 -4.22
C ALA A 6 12.14 19.75 -5.08
N ARG A 7 11.28 20.57 -4.47
CA ARG A 7 10.30 21.40 -5.20
C ARG A 7 10.97 22.41 -6.12
N GLU A 8 12.11 22.95 -5.74
CA GLU A 8 12.92 23.88 -6.54
C GLU A 8 13.71 23.16 -7.65
N GLY A 9 13.74 21.84 -7.64
CA GLY A 9 14.37 21.03 -8.69
C GLY A 9 15.65 20.32 -8.23
N ASP A 10 15.99 20.38 -6.95
CA ASP A 10 17.13 19.66 -6.39
C ASP A 10 16.89 18.15 -6.41
N GLY A 11 17.53 17.49 -7.39
CA GLY A 11 17.47 16.03 -7.54
C GLY A 11 18.18 15.27 -6.44
N ALA A 12 19.25 15.85 -5.85
CA ALA A 12 19.97 15.21 -4.74
C ALA A 12 19.10 15.17 -3.47
N ALA A 13 18.43 16.27 -3.15
CA ALA A 13 17.47 16.32 -2.04
C ALA A 13 16.32 15.32 -2.24
N PHE A 14 15.85 15.11 -3.48
CA PHE A 14 14.85 14.10 -3.78
C PHE A 14 15.42 12.68 -3.68
N GLY A 15 16.66 12.44 -4.07
CA GLY A 15 17.36 11.17 -3.89
C GLY A 15 17.39 10.74 -2.42
N ILE A 16 17.73 11.66 -1.50
CA ILE A 16 17.69 11.40 -0.05
C ILE A 16 16.27 11.07 0.43
N LEU A 17 15.24 11.73 -0.11
CA LEU A 17 13.84 11.39 0.21
C LEU A 17 13.48 9.99 -0.28
N PHE A 18 13.96 9.60 -1.46
CA PHE A 18 13.78 8.25 -1.98
C PHE A 18 14.42 7.22 -1.05
N GLU A 19 15.71 7.34 -0.75
CA GLU A 19 16.44 6.42 0.13
C GLU A 19 15.75 6.27 1.49
N ARG A 20 15.30 7.38 2.08
CA ARG A 20 14.64 7.40 3.40
C ARG A 20 13.28 6.72 3.41
N HIS A 21 12.52 6.77 2.32
CA HIS A 21 11.10 6.40 2.30
C HIS A 21 10.75 5.26 1.35
N ALA A 22 11.66 4.84 0.45
CA ALA A 22 11.37 3.80 -0.54
C ALA A 22 10.93 2.49 0.10
N GLY A 23 11.64 2.01 1.11
CA GLY A 23 11.29 0.77 1.81
C GLY A 23 9.91 0.82 2.46
N ARG A 24 9.50 1.97 3.04
CA ARG A 24 8.16 2.12 3.63
C ARG A 24 7.06 2.10 2.58
N ILE A 25 7.27 2.76 1.44
CA ILE A 25 6.31 2.77 0.32
C ILE A 25 6.23 1.40 -0.33
N TYR A 26 7.38 0.73 -0.51
CA TYR A 26 7.45 -0.63 -1.03
C TYR A 26 6.66 -1.61 -0.15
N ASN A 27 6.91 -1.63 1.16
CA ASN A 27 6.18 -2.46 2.11
C ASN A 27 4.67 -2.18 2.09
N TYR A 28 4.28 -0.91 1.96
CA TYR A 28 2.89 -0.54 1.82
C TYR A 28 2.28 -1.11 0.54
N CYS A 29 2.97 -1.01 -0.60
CA CYS A 29 2.53 -1.56 -1.87
C CYS A 29 2.45 -3.08 -1.82
N PHE A 30 3.46 -3.76 -1.29
CA PHE A 30 3.47 -5.21 -1.13
C PHE A 30 2.31 -5.71 -0.27
N ARG A 31 2.10 -5.13 0.91
CA ARG A 31 0.97 -5.47 1.78
C ARG A 31 -0.41 -5.20 1.17
N ARG A 32 -0.48 -4.52 0.04
CA ARG A 32 -1.72 -4.21 -0.69
C ARG A 32 -1.90 -5.03 -1.96
N THR A 33 -0.86 -5.71 -2.43
CA THR A 33 -0.84 -6.47 -3.68
C THR A 33 -0.51 -7.94 -3.46
N ALA A 34 0.29 -8.27 -2.45
CA ALA A 34 0.95 -9.56 -2.24
C ALA A 34 1.72 -10.01 -3.50
N ASP A 35 2.41 -9.07 -4.13
CA ASP A 35 3.16 -9.25 -5.36
C ASP A 35 4.40 -8.35 -5.31
N TRP A 36 5.58 -8.97 -5.27
CA TRP A 36 6.86 -8.30 -5.10
C TRP A 36 7.19 -7.39 -6.29
N ALA A 37 7.09 -7.93 -7.51
CA ALA A 37 7.39 -7.19 -8.73
C ALA A 37 6.44 -6.01 -8.91
N LEU A 38 5.14 -6.23 -8.71
CA LEU A 38 4.15 -5.16 -8.76
C LEU A 38 4.40 -4.10 -7.68
N ALA A 39 4.85 -4.49 -6.49
CA ALA A 39 5.18 -3.53 -5.43
C ALA A 39 6.37 -2.63 -5.80
N GLU A 40 7.38 -3.16 -6.50
CA GLU A 40 8.51 -2.39 -7.04
C GLU A 40 8.04 -1.38 -8.09
N ASP A 41 7.22 -1.82 -9.04
CA ASP A 41 6.66 -0.96 -10.08
C ASP A 41 5.82 0.19 -9.49
N LEU A 42 4.96 -0.14 -8.52
CA LEU A 42 4.11 0.85 -7.85
C LEU A 42 4.92 1.83 -7.01
N THR A 43 6.02 1.38 -6.41
CA THR A 43 6.95 2.23 -5.67
C THR A 43 7.64 3.20 -6.62
N SER A 44 8.21 2.70 -7.70
CA SER A 44 8.85 3.52 -8.74
C SER A 44 7.87 4.54 -9.34
N ALA A 45 6.66 4.12 -9.66
CA ALA A 45 5.60 5.00 -10.15
C ALA A 45 5.22 6.08 -9.12
N THR A 46 5.20 5.73 -7.83
CA THR A 46 4.89 6.67 -6.73
C THR A 46 5.93 7.79 -6.67
N PHE A 47 7.21 7.46 -6.65
CA PHE A 47 8.28 8.46 -6.59
C PHE A 47 8.37 9.27 -7.88
N LEU A 48 8.18 8.65 -9.04
CA LEU A 48 8.13 9.37 -10.31
C LEU A 48 6.98 10.41 -10.34
N LEU A 49 5.79 10.04 -9.86
CA LEU A 49 4.67 10.96 -9.76
C LEU A 49 4.93 12.05 -8.71
N ALA A 50 5.52 11.71 -7.56
CA ALA A 50 5.93 12.68 -6.54
C ALA A 50 6.90 13.72 -7.13
N TRP A 51 7.91 13.29 -7.89
CA TRP A 51 8.84 14.18 -8.58
C TRP A 51 8.16 15.06 -9.62
N ARG A 52 7.30 14.49 -10.46
CA ARG A 52 6.57 15.23 -11.50
C ARG A 52 5.61 16.26 -10.92
N SER A 53 4.93 15.93 -9.81
CA SER A 53 3.96 16.83 -9.18
C SER A 53 4.57 17.76 -8.13
N ARG A 54 5.87 17.64 -7.80
CA ARG A 54 6.53 18.31 -6.66
C ARG A 54 6.28 19.82 -6.55
N ARG A 55 6.18 20.52 -7.69
CA ARG A 55 5.93 21.96 -7.70
C ARG A 55 4.50 22.34 -7.29
N ARG A 56 3.54 21.43 -7.51
CA ARG A 56 2.11 21.64 -7.20
C ARG A 56 1.77 21.18 -5.78
N GLU A 57 2.57 20.25 -5.25
CA GLU A 57 2.31 19.66 -3.94
C GLU A 57 2.98 20.50 -2.85
N SER A 58 2.19 21.00 -1.91
CA SER A 58 2.68 21.57 -0.66
C SER A 58 2.58 20.53 0.45
N LEU A 59 3.60 20.44 1.30
CA LEU A 59 3.50 19.60 2.48
C LEU A 59 2.45 20.22 3.43
N ARG A 60 1.44 19.43 3.76
CA ARG A 60 0.45 19.73 4.82
C ARG A 60 0.85 19.11 6.16
N ALA A 61 2.04 18.51 6.23
CA ALA A 61 2.61 17.85 7.39
C ALA A 61 4.12 18.15 7.44
N GLU A 62 4.74 17.97 8.59
CA GLU A 62 6.19 18.15 8.76
C GLU A 62 7.03 17.17 7.94
N SER A 63 6.46 16.03 7.58
CA SER A 63 7.11 14.97 6.82
C SER A 63 6.50 14.82 5.41
N ALA A 64 7.32 14.44 4.43
CA ALA A 64 6.87 14.06 3.09
C ALA A 64 6.10 12.72 3.07
N LEU A 65 6.20 11.91 4.11
CA LEU A 65 5.67 10.56 4.15
C LEU A 65 4.14 10.48 3.95
N PRO A 66 3.28 11.32 4.59
CA PRO A 66 1.84 11.33 4.31
C PRO A 66 1.52 11.63 2.85
N LEU A 67 2.26 12.55 2.20
CA LEU A 67 2.11 12.85 0.80
C LEU A 67 2.46 11.64 -0.08
N LEU A 68 3.59 10.99 0.18
CA LEU A 68 4.01 9.79 -0.55
C LEU A 68 3.00 8.65 -0.42
N TYR A 69 2.45 8.40 0.77
CA TYR A 69 1.38 7.43 0.96
C TYR A 69 0.09 7.80 0.23
N GLY A 70 -0.24 9.09 0.15
CA GLY A 70 -1.36 9.57 -0.63
C GLY A 70 -1.20 9.28 -2.12
N ILE A 71 -0.01 9.54 -2.68
CA ILE A 71 0.34 9.23 -4.07
C ILE A 71 0.31 7.71 -4.29
N ALA A 72 0.94 6.90 -3.41
CA ALA A 72 0.94 5.45 -3.50
C ALA A 72 -0.49 4.87 -3.47
N THR A 73 -1.36 5.39 -2.59
CA THR A 73 -2.76 4.98 -2.54
C THR A 73 -3.48 5.26 -3.87
N ASN A 74 -3.22 6.40 -4.50
CA ASN A 74 -3.80 6.74 -5.79
C ASN A 74 -3.25 5.88 -6.93
N VAL A 75 -1.95 5.56 -6.93
CA VAL A 75 -1.32 4.63 -7.88
C VAL A 75 -1.98 3.25 -7.76
N LEU A 76 -2.11 2.71 -6.54
CA LEU A 76 -2.80 1.44 -6.27
C LEU A 76 -4.27 1.44 -6.73
N ARG A 77 -5.00 2.54 -6.51
CA ARG A 77 -6.38 2.69 -6.98
C ARG A 77 -6.47 2.64 -8.51
N ASN A 78 -5.54 3.31 -9.19
CA ASN A 78 -5.48 3.35 -10.64
C ASN A 78 -5.11 1.98 -11.24
N GLN A 79 -4.13 1.29 -10.66
CA GLN A 79 -3.74 -0.07 -11.04
C GLN A 79 -4.94 -1.03 -10.97
N ARG A 80 -5.66 -1.02 -9.85
CA ARG A 80 -6.87 -1.87 -9.69
C ARG A 80 -7.97 -1.53 -10.69
N ARG A 81 -8.17 -0.25 -11.03
CA ARG A 81 -9.14 0.15 -12.06
C ARG A 81 -8.71 -0.34 -13.44
N SER A 82 -7.41 -0.28 -13.75
CA SER A 82 -6.87 -0.78 -15.01
C SER A 82 -7.09 -2.29 -15.16
N LEU A 83 -6.70 -3.06 -14.13
CA LEU A 83 -6.92 -4.52 -14.11
C LEU A 83 -8.39 -4.90 -14.25
N ARG A 84 -9.28 -4.18 -13.56
CA ARG A 84 -10.72 -4.42 -13.69
C ARG A 84 -11.21 -4.18 -15.11
N ARG A 85 -10.82 -3.06 -15.75
CA ARG A 85 -11.17 -2.74 -17.14
C ARG A 85 -10.63 -3.79 -18.11
N SER A 86 -9.38 -4.22 -17.92
CA SER A 86 -8.79 -5.28 -18.73
C SER A 86 -9.57 -6.59 -18.60
N ARG A 87 -9.91 -7.03 -17.37
CA ARG A 87 -10.73 -8.22 -17.15
C ARG A 87 -12.12 -8.12 -17.78
N GLU A 88 -12.77 -6.97 -17.66
CA GLU A 88 -14.08 -6.71 -18.30
C GLU A 88 -13.98 -6.71 -19.84
N ALA A 89 -12.86 -6.24 -20.41
CA ALA A 89 -12.59 -6.29 -21.84
C ALA A 89 -12.30 -7.73 -22.31
N PHE A 90 -11.44 -8.46 -21.58
CA PHE A 90 -11.12 -9.87 -21.88
C PHE A 90 -12.31 -10.82 -21.70
N ALA A 91 -13.20 -10.56 -20.75
CA ALA A 91 -14.41 -11.35 -20.58
C ALA A 91 -15.37 -11.29 -21.78
N ARG A 92 -15.17 -10.34 -22.68
CA ARG A 92 -15.92 -10.19 -23.95
C ARG A 92 -15.24 -10.83 -25.15
N LEU A 93 -14.02 -11.34 -24.99
CA LEU A 93 -13.28 -12.05 -26.04
C LEU A 93 -13.32 -13.58 -25.75
N PRO A 94 -13.50 -14.44 -26.76
CA PRO A 94 -13.40 -15.88 -26.56
C PRO A 94 -11.97 -16.22 -26.11
N LEU A 95 -11.91 -16.97 -25.03
CA LEU A 95 -10.79 -17.42 -24.25
C LEU A 95 -9.45 -17.62 -25.00
N ALA A 96 -8.48 -16.74 -24.78
CA ALA A 96 -7.08 -17.10 -24.72
C ALA A 96 -6.67 -17.10 -23.23
N ARG A 97 -6.38 -18.27 -22.70
CA ARG A 97 -5.77 -18.44 -21.36
C ARG A 97 -4.38 -17.80 -21.43
N THR A 98 -4.21 -16.67 -20.78
CA THR A 98 -2.87 -16.13 -20.51
C THR A 98 -2.33 -16.89 -19.32
N GLU A 99 -1.33 -17.71 -19.56
CA GLU A 99 -0.55 -18.38 -18.52
C GLU A 99 0.10 -17.30 -17.65
N GLU A 100 -0.07 -17.45 -16.33
CA GLU A 100 0.66 -16.68 -15.34
C GLU A 100 2.14 -17.03 -15.54
N SER A 101 2.96 -16.01 -15.82
CA SER A 101 4.41 -16.16 -16.00
C SER A 101 5.01 -16.61 -14.68
N ASP A 102 5.44 -17.85 -14.68
CA ASP A 102 6.22 -18.48 -13.63
C ASP A 102 7.67 -17.96 -13.78
N PHE A 103 8.05 -16.96 -13.00
CA PHE A 103 9.45 -16.58 -12.83
C PHE A 103 10.01 -17.33 -11.64
N ALA A 104 10.80 -18.35 -11.98
CA ALA A 104 11.55 -19.20 -11.10
C ALA A 104 12.51 -18.43 -10.20
N GLU A 105 12.70 -19.02 -9.00
CA GLU A 105 13.77 -18.76 -8.03
C GLU A 105 13.65 -17.50 -7.16
N GLU A 106 12.47 -17.24 -6.62
CA GLU A 106 12.38 -16.47 -5.38
C GLU A 106 12.58 -17.41 -4.19
N THR A 107 13.47 -17.02 -3.27
CA THR A 107 13.81 -17.74 -2.04
C THR A 107 12.54 -18.21 -1.32
N ALA A 108 12.53 -19.45 -0.77
CA ALA A 108 11.36 -20.07 -0.12
C ALA A 108 10.63 -19.15 0.89
N THR A 109 11.37 -18.36 1.67
CA THR A 109 10.86 -17.36 2.62
C THR A 109 9.99 -16.29 1.93
N ARG A 110 10.33 -15.83 0.73
CA ARG A 110 9.53 -14.87 -0.02
C ARG A 110 8.22 -15.45 -0.52
N LEU A 111 8.22 -16.74 -0.87
CA LEU A 111 7.00 -17.46 -1.27
C LEU A 111 6.05 -17.61 -0.10
N ASP A 112 6.56 -17.97 1.09
CA ASP A 112 5.75 -18.10 2.30
C ASP A 112 5.14 -16.76 2.71
N ASP A 113 5.92 -15.66 2.70
CA ASP A 113 5.43 -14.31 2.95
C ASP A 113 4.35 -13.89 1.96
N GLN A 114 4.52 -14.24 0.69
CA GLN A 114 3.56 -13.92 -0.36
C GLN A 114 2.25 -14.69 -0.18
N VAL A 115 2.32 -15.96 0.18
CA VAL A 115 1.14 -16.81 0.45
C VAL A 115 0.39 -16.29 1.67
N ALA A 116 1.09 -16.04 2.78
CA ALA A 116 0.51 -15.48 4.00
C ALA A 116 -0.18 -14.12 3.73
N MET A 117 0.50 -13.25 2.96
CA MET A 117 -0.07 -11.96 2.60
C MET A 117 -1.30 -12.08 1.68
N ARG A 118 -1.32 -13.05 0.76
CA ARG A 118 -2.51 -13.32 -0.08
C ARG A 118 -3.71 -13.73 0.78
N HIS A 119 -3.54 -14.61 1.76
CA HIS A 119 -4.60 -15.00 2.69
C HIS A 119 -5.13 -13.80 3.46
N LEU A 120 -4.24 -12.98 4.02
CA LEU A 120 -4.63 -11.74 4.72
C LEU A 120 -5.40 -10.79 3.81
N LEU A 121 -4.96 -10.63 2.54
CA LEU A 121 -5.66 -9.79 1.56
C LEU A 121 -7.03 -10.34 1.19
N GLN A 122 -7.23 -11.66 1.18
CA GLN A 122 -8.54 -12.28 0.97
C GLN A 122 -9.51 -11.90 2.10
N LEU A 123 -9.09 -11.99 3.35
CA LEU A 123 -9.89 -11.55 4.50
C LEU A 123 -10.22 -10.05 4.41
N LEU A 124 -9.20 -9.22 4.14
CA LEU A 124 -9.39 -7.78 3.98
C LEU A 124 -10.29 -7.41 2.80
N SER A 125 -10.34 -8.24 1.76
CA SER A 125 -11.20 -7.99 0.58
C SER A 125 -12.68 -7.96 0.93
N ARG A 126 -13.07 -8.59 2.05
CA ARG A 126 -14.43 -8.56 2.61
C ARG A 126 -14.81 -7.22 3.24
N LEU A 127 -13.82 -6.36 3.52
CA LEU A 127 -14.06 -5.02 4.03
C LEU A 127 -14.28 -4.01 2.89
N PRO A 128 -15.06 -2.93 3.13
CA PRO A 128 -15.12 -1.81 2.20
C PRO A 128 -13.73 -1.21 1.96
N ARG A 129 -13.41 -0.86 0.73
CA ARG A 129 -12.09 -0.32 0.34
C ARG A 129 -11.64 0.87 1.18
N ARG A 130 -12.57 1.75 1.56
CA ARG A 130 -12.30 2.93 2.39
C ARG A 130 -11.83 2.57 3.78
N GLU A 131 -12.23 1.42 4.31
CA GLU A 131 -11.79 0.89 5.60
C GLU A 131 -10.43 0.19 5.44
N GLN A 132 -10.23 -0.59 4.36
CA GLN A 132 -8.93 -1.19 4.03
C GLN A 132 -7.81 -0.15 3.93
N GLU A 133 -8.07 1.00 3.27
CA GLU A 133 -7.08 2.06 3.08
C GLU A 133 -6.65 2.67 4.41
N VAL A 134 -7.59 2.94 5.30
CA VAL A 134 -7.29 3.52 6.62
C VAL A 134 -6.55 2.52 7.51
N LEU A 135 -6.96 1.24 7.52
CA LEU A 135 -6.24 0.18 8.22
C LEU A 135 -4.80 0.05 7.73
N ALA A 136 -4.59 0.04 6.41
CA ALA A 136 -3.26 -0.08 5.84
C ALA A 136 -2.35 1.10 6.18
N LEU A 137 -2.89 2.31 6.26
CA LEU A 137 -2.11 3.49 6.61
C LEU A 137 -1.84 3.60 8.12
N CYS A 138 -2.83 3.35 8.96
CA CYS A 138 -2.69 3.54 10.40
C CYS A 138 -2.08 2.30 11.07
N ASP A 139 -2.64 1.11 10.84
CA ASP A 139 -2.27 -0.10 11.58
C ASP A 139 -1.03 -0.79 10.99
N TRP A 140 -0.86 -0.75 9.65
CA TRP A 140 0.28 -1.42 9.03
C TRP A 140 1.46 -0.51 8.73
N SER A 141 1.20 0.77 8.44
CA SER A 141 2.25 1.72 8.08
C SER A 141 2.61 2.68 9.20
N GLY A 142 1.90 2.59 10.34
CA GLY A 142 2.17 3.40 11.52
C GLY A 142 1.92 4.91 11.33
N LEU A 143 1.06 5.29 10.36
CA LEU A 143 0.76 6.68 10.13
C LEU A 143 -0.19 7.20 11.23
N SER A 144 0.07 8.41 11.73
CA SER A 144 -0.88 9.07 12.65
C SER A 144 -2.22 9.32 11.96
N TYR A 145 -3.27 9.57 12.73
CA TYR A 145 -4.59 9.87 12.15
C TYR A 145 -4.57 11.15 11.31
N GLU A 146 -3.77 12.14 11.72
CA GLU A 146 -3.52 13.37 10.97
C GLU A 146 -2.81 13.06 9.66
N GLY A 147 -1.76 12.23 9.70
CA GLY A 147 -1.02 11.79 8.52
C GLY A 147 -1.90 11.02 7.55
N ALA A 148 -2.74 10.11 8.04
CA ALA A 148 -3.69 9.36 7.22
C ALA A 148 -4.80 10.27 6.64
N ALA A 149 -5.25 11.28 7.39
CA ALA A 149 -6.20 12.30 6.91
C ALA A 149 -5.61 13.10 5.75
N VAL A 150 -4.35 13.52 5.87
CA VAL A 150 -3.59 14.20 4.80
C VAL A 150 -3.42 13.28 3.58
N ALA A 151 -2.96 12.04 3.80
CA ALA A 151 -2.72 11.08 2.73
C ALA A 151 -3.98 10.75 1.91
N LEU A 152 -5.12 10.63 2.58
CA LEU A 152 -6.39 10.26 1.94
C LEU A 152 -7.23 11.47 1.51
N GLY A 153 -6.87 12.68 1.91
CA GLY A 153 -7.64 13.90 1.65
C GLY A 153 -9.02 13.89 2.32
N ILE A 154 -9.13 13.37 3.55
CA ILE A 154 -10.39 13.24 4.30
C ILE A 154 -10.25 13.82 5.70
N PRO A 155 -11.36 14.24 6.35
CA PRO A 155 -11.30 14.70 7.73
C PRO A 155 -10.81 13.64 8.71
N ILE A 156 -10.06 14.05 9.75
CA ILE A 156 -9.53 13.13 10.78
C ILE A 156 -10.64 12.34 11.49
N GLY A 157 -11.81 12.93 11.72
CA GLY A 157 -12.99 12.24 12.27
C GLY A 157 -13.45 11.09 11.37
N THR A 158 -13.30 11.25 10.04
CA THR A 158 -13.59 10.19 9.07
C THR A 158 -12.55 9.07 9.13
N VAL A 159 -11.26 9.39 9.36
CA VAL A 159 -10.23 8.39 9.59
C VAL A 159 -10.59 7.55 10.82
N ARG A 160 -10.85 8.20 11.97
CA ARG A 160 -11.21 7.52 13.23
C ARG A 160 -12.42 6.60 13.06
N SER A 161 -13.49 7.08 12.44
CA SER A 161 -14.72 6.30 12.26
C SER A 161 -14.56 5.13 11.30
N ARG A 162 -13.77 5.28 10.22
CA ARG A 162 -13.45 4.17 9.29
C ARG A 162 -12.56 3.13 9.94
N LEU A 163 -11.54 3.57 10.70
CA LEU A 163 -10.63 2.69 11.41
C LEU A 163 -11.37 1.84 12.45
N ALA A 164 -12.22 2.47 13.26
CA ALA A 164 -13.04 1.77 14.26
C ALA A 164 -13.95 0.71 13.62
N ARG A 165 -14.62 1.04 12.51
CA ARG A 165 -15.47 0.10 11.77
C ARG A 165 -14.65 -1.02 11.13
N GLY A 166 -13.53 -0.70 10.51
CA GLY A 166 -12.65 -1.68 9.89
C GLY A 166 -12.11 -2.70 10.92
N ARG A 167 -11.61 -2.22 12.07
CA ARG A 167 -11.13 -3.08 13.15
C ARG A 167 -12.23 -3.96 13.73
N ARG A 168 -13.46 -3.43 13.89
CA ARG A 168 -14.60 -4.23 14.36
C ARG A 168 -14.91 -5.36 13.37
N ARG A 169 -15.04 -5.06 12.08
CA ARG A 169 -15.33 -6.06 11.05
C ARG A 169 -14.24 -7.12 10.93
N LEU A 170 -12.96 -6.74 11.07
CA LEU A 170 -11.87 -7.71 11.09
C LEU A 170 -12.03 -8.70 12.25
N ARG A 171 -12.31 -8.21 13.45
CA ARG A 171 -12.56 -9.09 14.61
C ARG A 171 -13.76 -10.02 14.39
N GLU A 172 -14.84 -9.51 13.81
CA GLU A 172 -16.01 -10.32 13.47
C GLU A 172 -15.67 -11.42 12.45
N LEU A 173 -14.82 -11.12 11.46
CA LEU A 173 -14.35 -12.08 10.48
C LEU A 173 -13.40 -13.12 11.06
N SER A 174 -12.43 -12.71 11.88
CA SER A 174 -11.54 -13.64 12.60
C SER A 174 -12.30 -14.59 13.52
N SER A 175 -13.29 -14.09 14.27
CA SER A 175 -14.08 -14.94 15.16
C SER A 175 -15.02 -15.92 14.43
N ALA A 176 -15.38 -15.62 13.17
CA ALA A 176 -16.20 -16.48 12.32
C ALA A 176 -15.38 -17.57 11.58
N SER A 177 -14.08 -17.36 11.43
CA SER A 177 -13.13 -18.32 10.82
C SER A 177 -12.51 -19.18 11.91
N GLY A 178 -13.08 -20.05 12.62
CA GLY A 178 -12.69 -20.88 13.75
C GLY A 178 -11.19 -21.05 14.10
N PRO A 179 -10.82 -21.58 15.23
CA PRO A 179 -9.46 -21.52 15.79
C PRO A 179 -8.38 -22.38 15.08
N GLU A 180 -8.69 -23.06 13.98
CA GLU A 180 -7.74 -23.98 13.33
C GLU A 180 -6.92 -23.38 12.18
N GLU A 181 -7.28 -22.20 11.62
CA GLU A 181 -6.51 -21.60 10.52
C GLU A 181 -5.63 -20.40 10.92
N ASP A 182 -5.78 -19.85 12.12
CA ASP A 182 -5.14 -18.57 12.50
C ASP A 182 -3.84 -18.70 13.34
N ALA A 183 -3.33 -19.91 13.58
CA ALA A 183 -2.15 -20.08 14.44
C ALA A 183 -0.81 -19.58 13.83
N ASN A 184 -0.82 -19.05 12.62
CA ASN A 184 0.41 -18.62 11.93
C ASN A 184 0.38 -17.18 11.34
N VAL A 185 -0.59 -16.36 11.73
CA VAL A 185 -0.62 -14.94 11.32
C VAL A 185 -0.13 -14.07 12.47
N VAL A 186 1.12 -14.21 12.82
CA VAL A 186 1.84 -13.22 13.62
C VAL A 186 2.19 -12.06 12.68
N PRO A 187 1.81 -10.80 12.99
CA PRO A 187 2.34 -9.66 12.24
C PRO A 187 3.85 -9.62 12.49
N VAL A 188 4.63 -10.00 11.49
CA VAL A 188 6.09 -9.88 11.56
C VAL A 188 6.42 -8.40 11.70
N PRO A 189 6.98 -7.95 12.84
CA PRO A 189 7.56 -6.63 12.94
C PRO A 189 8.79 -6.64 12.04
N ILE A 190 8.73 -5.97 10.90
CA ILE A 190 9.91 -5.71 10.12
C ILE A 190 10.71 -4.69 10.92
N GLU A 191 11.76 -5.15 11.59
CA GLU A 191 12.75 -4.26 12.21
C GLU A 191 13.25 -3.29 11.15
N VAL A 192 12.84 -2.06 11.29
CA VAL A 192 13.42 -0.95 10.53
C VAL A 192 14.79 -0.73 11.16
N ASN A 193 15.83 -1.22 10.50
CA ASN A 193 17.21 -0.97 10.88
C ASN A 193 17.42 0.56 10.84
N GLU A 194 17.39 1.19 12.01
CA GLU A 194 17.82 2.56 12.22
C GLU A 194 19.35 2.56 12.21
N GLN A 195 19.93 2.96 11.08
CA GLN A 195 21.27 3.53 11.01
C GLN A 195 21.23 4.82 10.23
#